data_7ae73d82b0d6aa9fd4272157f5839714
#
_entry.id   7ae73d82b0d6aa9fd4272157f5839714
#
_cell.length_a   1.000
_cell.length_b   1.000
_cell.length_c   1.000
_cell.angle_alpha   90.00
_cell.angle_beta   90.00
_cell.angle_gamma   90.00
#
_symmetry.space_group_name_H-M   'P 1'
#
loop_
_entity.id
_entity.type
_entity.pdbx_description
1 polymer ?
#
loop_
_entity_poly.entity_id
_entity_poly.type
_entity_poly.pdbx_seq_one_letter_code
_entity_poly.pdbx_strand_id
1 'polypeptide(L)'
;MEVPQAAYSRDKIIIRTGAIGIISNVILAAFKGVVGLISGSIAIVLDAVNNLSDALSSVITIVGVHLASKQPDRAHPFGHGRIEYLSAIVIAVIILYTGGVSLVESIKKIIHPQAANYNAVSLVIIAVAVAAKFSLGLYTQKTGERVNSDSLIASGVDAKYDALVSLATLVAALISLIFGLSLEAYLGAIISTLLIKTAYEILRDTISKLLGSRPSLELTNEIYDVVRGFEGVIGAYDLMFHDYGPDKMVGSVHIEVASDTTAAQIDALTRRIQNAVFAKFNIILDTVGIYAFNRNDPRAAEIYEHIKQMAFSHEFVSQIHGFYLDEEKRSISFDVIVDFAAPDMEATFRAVCKQVRAAYPNYTLIITRDSDYSG
;
A
#
# COMPACT_ATOMS: atom_id res chain seq x y z
N MET A 1 21.82 7.99 -12.26
CA MET A 1 21.51 7.83 -10.82
C MET A 1 21.88 6.41 -10.45
N GLU A 2 22.80 6.21 -9.52
CA GLU A 2 23.07 4.88 -8.98
C GLU A 2 21.89 4.43 -8.14
N VAL A 3 21.49 3.17 -8.28
CA VAL A 3 20.45 2.55 -7.42
C VAL A 3 20.91 2.68 -5.97
N PRO A 4 20.11 3.22 -5.06
CA PRO A 4 20.50 3.35 -3.66
C PRO A 4 20.93 1.98 -3.12
N GLN A 5 22.04 1.94 -2.40
CA GLN A 5 22.60 0.72 -1.79
C GLN A 5 21.56 -0.01 -0.89
N ALA A 6 20.59 0.73 -0.38
CA ALA A 6 19.45 0.23 0.39
C ALA A 6 18.47 -0.64 -0.44
N ALA A 7 18.14 -0.25 -1.67
CA ALA A 7 17.26 -1.04 -2.55
C ALA A 7 17.88 -2.39 -2.93
N TYR A 8 19.17 -2.40 -3.25
CA TYR A 8 19.91 -3.64 -3.54
C TYR A 8 19.98 -4.60 -2.34
N SER A 9 20.05 -4.06 -1.11
CA SER A 9 20.01 -4.87 0.11
C SER A 9 18.61 -5.45 0.38
N ARG A 10 17.55 -4.70 0.04
CA ARG A 10 16.15 -5.11 0.15
C ARG A 10 15.83 -6.31 -0.73
N ASP A 11 16.14 -6.22 -2.02
CA ASP A 11 15.89 -7.29 -2.99
C ASP A 11 16.59 -8.59 -2.59
N LYS A 12 17.85 -8.50 -2.14
CA LYS A 12 18.60 -9.66 -1.62
C LYS A 12 17.90 -10.33 -0.43
N ILE A 13 17.34 -9.53 0.49
CA ILE A 13 16.62 -10.08 1.64
C ILE A 13 15.35 -10.81 1.16
N ILE A 14 14.60 -10.22 0.23
CA ILE A 14 13.39 -10.82 -0.31
C ILE A 14 13.69 -12.14 -1.04
N ILE A 15 14.68 -12.12 -1.94
CA ILE A 15 15.11 -13.32 -2.69
C ILE A 15 15.60 -14.42 -1.73
N ARG A 16 16.39 -14.08 -0.73
CA ARG A 16 16.87 -15.04 0.27
C ARG A 16 15.73 -15.64 1.07
N THR A 17 14.77 -14.82 1.48
CA THR A 17 13.58 -15.28 2.23
C THR A 17 12.71 -16.18 1.37
N GLY A 18 12.46 -15.81 0.13
CA GLY A 18 11.73 -16.65 -0.84
C GLY A 18 12.47 -17.98 -1.12
N ALA A 19 13.79 -17.96 -1.24
CA ALA A 19 14.58 -19.19 -1.40
C ALA A 19 14.47 -20.12 -0.18
N ILE A 20 14.48 -19.57 1.04
CA ILE A 20 14.21 -20.34 2.27
C ILE A 20 12.80 -20.94 2.21
N GLY A 21 11.80 -20.18 1.75
CA GLY A 21 10.43 -20.65 1.55
C GLY A 21 10.36 -21.84 0.59
N ILE A 22 10.99 -21.73 -0.58
CA ILE A 22 11.06 -22.81 -1.58
C ILE A 22 11.70 -24.05 -0.99
N ILE A 23 12.89 -23.93 -0.39
CA ILE A 23 13.64 -25.05 0.18
C ILE A 23 12.82 -25.73 1.28
N SER A 24 12.22 -24.97 2.18
CA SER A 24 11.42 -25.51 3.28
C SER A 24 10.20 -26.25 2.77
N ASN A 25 9.46 -25.70 1.80
CA ASN A 25 8.28 -26.33 1.24
C ASN A 25 8.61 -27.56 0.40
N VAL A 26 9.72 -27.56 -0.35
CA VAL A 26 10.21 -28.74 -1.09
C VAL A 26 10.64 -29.85 -0.12
N ILE A 27 11.32 -29.54 0.97
CA ILE A 27 11.69 -30.52 2.00
C ILE A 27 10.44 -31.13 2.64
N LEU A 28 9.45 -30.30 3.00
CA LEU A 28 8.18 -30.77 3.56
C LEU A 28 7.40 -31.62 2.56
N ALA A 29 7.36 -31.23 1.28
CA ALA A 29 6.73 -32.00 0.21
C ALA A 29 7.40 -33.36 0.02
N ALA A 30 8.73 -33.42 -0.04
CA ALA A 30 9.49 -34.66 -0.16
C ALA A 30 9.27 -35.57 1.06
N PHE A 31 9.36 -35.03 2.27
CA PHE A 31 9.11 -35.78 3.50
C PHE A 31 7.70 -36.38 3.54
N LYS A 32 6.67 -35.54 3.34
CA LYS A 32 5.27 -36.00 3.30
C LYS A 32 5.00 -36.96 2.16
N GLY A 33 5.58 -36.73 0.97
CA GLY A 33 5.42 -37.60 -0.18
C GLY A 33 5.96 -38.99 0.08
N VAL A 34 7.19 -39.11 0.61
CA VAL A 34 7.79 -40.41 0.97
C VAL A 34 6.95 -41.14 2.03
N VAL A 35 6.57 -40.44 3.10
CA VAL A 35 5.77 -41.08 4.17
C VAL A 35 4.37 -41.44 3.65
N GLY A 36 3.72 -40.57 2.83
CA GLY A 36 2.41 -40.84 2.24
C GLY A 36 2.41 -42.09 1.35
N LEU A 37 3.46 -42.25 0.53
CA LEU A 37 3.62 -43.45 -0.31
C LEU A 37 3.85 -44.70 0.53
N ILE A 38 4.72 -44.64 1.55
CA ILE A 38 5.01 -45.82 2.40
C ILE A 38 3.78 -46.19 3.24
N SER A 39 3.02 -45.21 3.77
CA SER A 39 1.82 -45.45 4.59
C SER A 39 0.56 -45.76 3.75
N GLY A 40 0.61 -45.60 2.41
CA GLY A 40 -0.56 -45.73 1.54
C GLY A 40 -1.61 -44.62 1.78
N SER A 41 -1.23 -43.52 2.42
CA SER A 41 -2.14 -42.41 2.76
C SER A 41 -2.22 -41.40 1.64
N ILE A 42 -3.31 -41.44 0.88
CA ILE A 42 -3.60 -40.46 -0.19
C ILE A 42 -3.68 -39.03 0.40
N ALA A 43 -4.21 -38.86 1.61
CA ALA A 43 -4.31 -37.55 2.25
C ALA A 43 -2.94 -36.90 2.48
N ILE A 44 -1.94 -37.68 2.93
CA ILE A 44 -0.57 -37.19 3.13
C ILE A 44 0.11 -36.86 1.79
N VAL A 45 -0.16 -37.65 0.73
CA VAL A 45 0.35 -37.35 -0.61
C VAL A 45 -0.25 -36.06 -1.18
N LEU A 46 -1.55 -35.84 -1.00
CA LEU A 46 -2.21 -34.61 -1.41
C LEU A 46 -1.67 -33.38 -0.63
N ASP A 47 -1.39 -33.55 0.66
CA ASP A 47 -0.78 -32.49 1.47
C ASP A 47 0.69 -32.21 1.04
N ALA A 48 1.42 -33.21 0.54
CA ALA A 48 2.71 -32.99 -0.10
C ALA A 48 2.62 -32.15 -1.40
N VAL A 49 1.59 -32.43 -2.22
CA VAL A 49 1.31 -31.61 -3.42
C VAL A 49 0.97 -30.16 -3.04
N ASN A 50 0.21 -29.95 -1.96
CA ASN A 50 -0.08 -28.58 -1.48
C ASN A 50 1.21 -27.83 -1.11
N ASN A 51 2.16 -28.46 -0.40
CA ASN A 51 3.45 -27.81 -0.12
C ASN A 51 4.25 -27.44 -1.38
N LEU A 52 4.07 -28.18 -2.45
CA LEU A 52 4.68 -27.84 -3.74
C LEU A 52 4.04 -26.58 -4.35
N SER A 53 2.73 -26.41 -4.18
CA SER A 53 2.01 -25.18 -4.58
C SER A 53 2.48 -23.96 -3.78
N ASP A 54 2.77 -24.13 -2.48
CA ASP A 54 3.31 -23.05 -1.63
C ASP A 54 4.73 -22.62 -2.06
N ALA A 55 5.53 -23.60 -2.52
CA ALA A 55 6.82 -23.29 -3.14
C ALA A 55 6.66 -22.40 -4.39
N LEU A 56 5.60 -22.61 -5.17
CA LEU A 56 5.28 -21.78 -6.34
C LEU A 56 5.00 -20.32 -5.96
N SER A 57 4.27 -20.05 -4.87
CA SER A 57 4.05 -18.70 -4.36
C SER A 57 5.38 -17.98 -4.04
N SER A 58 6.33 -18.72 -3.45
CA SER A 58 7.69 -18.19 -3.21
C SER A 58 8.46 -17.91 -4.50
N VAL A 59 8.28 -18.74 -5.55
CA VAL A 59 8.85 -18.48 -6.88
C VAL A 59 8.25 -17.22 -7.50
N ILE A 60 6.94 -17.03 -7.41
CA ILE A 60 6.25 -15.82 -7.90
C ILE A 60 6.82 -14.58 -7.22
N THR A 61 7.05 -14.61 -5.90
CA THR A 61 7.69 -13.53 -5.15
C THR A 61 9.09 -13.20 -5.70
N ILE A 62 9.96 -14.20 -5.88
CA ILE A 62 11.32 -14.00 -6.38
C ILE A 62 11.32 -13.42 -7.80
N VAL A 63 10.51 -13.99 -8.68
CA VAL A 63 10.38 -13.53 -10.07
C VAL A 63 9.82 -12.12 -10.11
N GLY A 64 8.82 -11.83 -9.28
CA GLY A 64 8.20 -10.50 -9.16
C GLY A 64 9.21 -9.44 -8.77
N VAL A 65 9.99 -9.67 -7.71
CA VAL A 65 11.03 -8.75 -7.24
C VAL A 65 12.13 -8.59 -8.30
N HIS A 66 12.57 -9.69 -8.91
CA HIS A 66 13.59 -9.63 -9.98
C HIS A 66 13.12 -8.81 -11.19
N LEU A 67 11.86 -8.92 -11.57
CA LEU A 67 11.29 -8.10 -12.64
C LEU A 67 11.08 -6.65 -12.20
N ALA A 68 10.65 -6.42 -10.95
CA ALA A 68 10.45 -5.09 -10.38
C ALA A 68 11.76 -4.29 -10.28
N SER A 69 12.88 -4.96 -10.02
CA SER A 69 14.22 -4.34 -9.90
C SER A 69 14.85 -3.94 -11.23
N LYS A 70 14.22 -4.26 -12.38
CA LYS A 70 14.72 -3.83 -13.69
C LYS A 70 14.78 -2.31 -13.79
N GLN A 71 15.90 -1.83 -14.37
CA GLN A 71 16.11 -0.41 -14.63
C GLN A 71 15.02 0.16 -15.54
N PRO A 72 14.70 1.46 -15.42
CA PRO A 72 13.86 2.16 -16.37
C PRO A 72 14.32 1.94 -17.81
N ASP A 73 13.38 1.76 -18.72
CA ASP A 73 13.61 1.65 -20.14
C ASP A 73 12.70 2.60 -20.92
N ARG A 74 12.78 2.59 -22.27
CA ARG A 74 11.97 3.47 -23.11
C ARG A 74 10.46 3.21 -22.99
N ALA A 75 10.06 1.99 -22.71
CA ALA A 75 8.66 1.62 -22.56
C ALA A 75 8.15 1.93 -21.14
N HIS A 76 9.03 1.82 -20.14
CA HIS A 76 8.72 2.03 -18.73
C HIS A 76 9.71 3.03 -18.10
N PRO A 77 9.58 4.34 -18.41
CA PRO A 77 10.54 5.37 -17.95
C PRO A 77 10.54 5.55 -16.41
N PHE A 78 9.44 5.19 -15.74
CA PHE A 78 9.35 5.20 -14.28
C PHE A 78 9.81 3.88 -13.64
N GLY A 79 10.31 2.91 -14.44
CA GLY A 79 10.77 1.60 -13.96
C GLY A 79 9.64 0.58 -13.85
N HIS A 80 9.98 -0.56 -13.23
CA HIS A 80 9.13 -1.76 -13.20
C HIS A 80 8.63 -2.09 -11.78
N GLY A 81 8.83 -1.20 -10.80
CA GLY A 81 8.55 -1.49 -9.37
C GLY A 81 7.13 -1.96 -9.07
N ARG A 82 6.13 -1.50 -9.82
CA ARG A 82 4.73 -1.95 -9.68
C ARG A 82 4.52 -3.45 -9.96
N ILE A 83 5.48 -4.13 -10.60
CA ILE A 83 5.40 -5.59 -10.82
C ILE A 83 5.37 -6.34 -9.46
N GLU A 84 5.99 -5.80 -8.41
CA GLU A 84 5.91 -6.40 -7.07
C GLU A 84 4.46 -6.41 -6.56
N TYR A 85 3.70 -5.34 -6.78
CA TYR A 85 2.27 -5.30 -6.44
C TYR A 85 1.45 -6.30 -7.25
N LEU A 86 1.74 -6.44 -8.56
CA LEU A 86 1.09 -7.44 -9.39
C LEU A 86 1.38 -8.86 -8.89
N SER A 87 2.59 -9.13 -8.43
CA SER A 87 2.96 -10.43 -7.83
C SER A 87 2.18 -10.69 -6.56
N ALA A 88 2.03 -9.69 -5.68
CA ALA A 88 1.22 -9.79 -4.47
C ALA A 88 -0.27 -10.05 -4.78
N ILE A 89 -0.81 -9.40 -5.83
CA ILE A 89 -2.19 -9.66 -6.30
C ILE A 89 -2.34 -11.10 -6.75
N VAL A 90 -1.41 -11.63 -7.55
CA VAL A 90 -1.46 -13.03 -8.01
C VAL A 90 -1.46 -14.00 -6.83
N ILE A 91 -0.59 -13.78 -5.84
CA ILE A 91 -0.54 -14.61 -4.63
C ILE A 91 -1.85 -14.49 -3.84
N ALA A 92 -2.36 -13.28 -3.63
CA ALA A 92 -3.62 -13.06 -2.91
C ALA A 92 -4.82 -13.75 -3.59
N VAL A 93 -4.86 -13.75 -4.93
CA VAL A 93 -5.90 -14.49 -5.70
C VAL A 93 -5.77 -16.00 -5.50
N ILE A 94 -4.55 -16.54 -5.47
CA ILE A 94 -4.31 -17.97 -5.18
C ILE A 94 -4.81 -18.30 -3.78
N ILE A 95 -4.48 -17.47 -2.77
CA ILE A 95 -4.94 -17.65 -1.38
C ILE A 95 -6.47 -17.59 -1.29
N LEU A 96 -7.10 -16.63 -1.99
CA LEU A 96 -8.55 -16.49 -2.05
C LEU A 96 -9.23 -17.73 -2.64
N TYR A 97 -8.68 -18.25 -3.73
CA TYR A 97 -9.15 -19.47 -4.37
C TYR A 97 -9.01 -20.69 -3.44
N THR A 98 -7.85 -20.87 -2.84
CA THR A 98 -7.57 -21.97 -1.90
C THR A 98 -8.49 -21.90 -0.68
N GLY A 99 -8.68 -20.71 -0.11
CA GLY A 99 -9.63 -20.48 0.99
C GLY A 99 -11.07 -20.83 0.60
N GLY A 100 -11.48 -20.45 -0.61
CA GLY A 100 -12.81 -20.79 -1.16
C GLY A 100 -13.02 -22.31 -1.32
N VAL A 101 -12.05 -23.01 -1.88
CA VAL A 101 -12.09 -24.49 -2.00
C VAL A 101 -12.15 -25.14 -0.62
N SER A 102 -11.28 -24.73 0.30
CA SER A 102 -11.25 -25.27 1.67
C SER A 102 -12.55 -25.02 2.43
N LEU A 103 -13.19 -23.87 2.23
CA LEU A 103 -14.50 -23.57 2.84
C LEU A 103 -15.59 -24.50 2.29
N VAL A 104 -15.65 -24.67 0.96
CA VAL A 104 -16.62 -25.58 0.30
C VAL A 104 -16.43 -27.01 0.78
N GLU A 105 -15.20 -27.50 0.88
CA GLU A 105 -14.90 -28.84 1.38
C GLU A 105 -15.29 -29.00 2.87
N SER A 106 -15.02 -27.99 3.69
CA SER A 106 -15.42 -27.97 5.09
C SER A 106 -16.94 -28.04 5.23
N ILE A 107 -17.70 -27.27 4.45
CA ILE A 107 -19.15 -27.29 4.44
C ILE A 107 -19.67 -28.68 3.99
N LYS A 108 -19.08 -29.28 2.95
CA LYS A 108 -19.46 -30.63 2.52
C LYS A 108 -19.23 -31.67 3.63
N LYS A 109 -18.10 -31.60 4.34
CA LYS A 109 -17.81 -32.49 5.50
C LYS A 109 -18.74 -32.26 6.69
N ILE A 110 -19.26 -31.04 6.89
CA ILE A 110 -20.29 -30.75 7.91
C ILE A 110 -21.62 -31.42 7.54
N ILE A 111 -22.02 -31.35 6.26
CA ILE A 111 -23.30 -31.91 5.77
C ILE A 111 -23.22 -33.44 5.67
N HIS A 112 -22.07 -33.96 5.24
CA HIS A 112 -21.83 -35.39 5.06
C HIS A 112 -20.58 -35.82 5.87
N PRO A 113 -20.72 -36.00 7.21
CA PRO A 113 -19.61 -36.36 8.05
C PRO A 113 -18.95 -37.67 7.63
N GLN A 114 -17.66 -37.64 7.42
CA GLN A 114 -16.84 -38.82 7.15
C GLN A 114 -15.93 -39.10 8.34
N ALA A 115 -15.87 -40.34 8.78
CA ALA A 115 -14.95 -40.75 9.84
C ALA A 115 -13.51 -40.70 9.29
N ALA A 116 -12.70 -39.81 9.85
CA ALA A 116 -11.28 -39.74 9.50
C ALA A 116 -10.49 -40.79 10.30
N ASN A 117 -9.71 -41.61 9.61
CA ASN A 117 -8.82 -42.59 10.26
C ASN A 117 -7.45 -41.98 10.53
N TYR A 118 -7.21 -41.54 11.72
CA TYR A 118 -5.91 -41.02 12.15
C TYR A 118 -5.07 -42.15 12.77
N ASN A 119 -3.84 -42.30 12.26
CA ASN A 119 -2.82 -43.15 12.89
C ASN A 119 -1.75 -42.29 13.59
N ALA A 120 -0.99 -42.87 14.52
CA ALA A 120 0.04 -42.14 15.26
C ALA A 120 1.11 -41.53 14.37
N VAL A 121 1.47 -42.18 13.26
CA VAL A 121 2.45 -41.66 12.30
C VAL A 121 1.94 -40.39 11.63
N SER A 122 0.69 -40.39 11.15
CA SER A 122 0.06 -39.20 10.56
C SER A 122 0.03 -38.02 11.51
N LEU A 123 -0.30 -38.23 12.79
CA LEU A 123 -0.33 -37.14 13.78
C LEU A 123 1.05 -36.54 14.04
N VAL A 124 2.11 -37.36 14.12
CA VAL A 124 3.48 -36.84 14.28
C VAL A 124 3.90 -36.01 13.06
N ILE A 125 3.57 -36.47 11.85
CA ILE A 125 3.87 -35.75 10.60
C ILE A 125 3.17 -34.39 10.57
N ILE A 126 1.87 -34.36 10.92
CA ILE A 126 1.09 -33.11 10.99
C ILE A 126 1.72 -32.17 12.01
N ALA A 127 2.09 -32.66 13.21
CA ALA A 127 2.69 -31.83 14.25
C ALA A 127 4.01 -31.18 13.82
N VAL A 128 4.90 -31.96 13.16
CA VAL A 128 6.17 -31.45 12.62
C VAL A 128 5.92 -30.41 11.52
N ALA A 129 4.98 -30.70 10.60
CA ALA A 129 4.63 -29.78 9.52
C ALA A 129 4.03 -28.46 10.05
N VAL A 130 3.17 -28.52 11.08
CA VAL A 130 2.61 -27.33 11.76
C VAL A 130 3.74 -26.45 12.31
N ALA A 131 4.67 -27.03 13.07
CA ALA A 131 5.77 -26.28 13.67
C ALA A 131 6.67 -25.62 12.58
N ALA A 132 7.01 -26.37 11.53
CA ALA A 132 7.84 -25.87 10.44
C ALA A 132 7.13 -24.76 9.64
N LYS A 133 5.88 -24.96 9.22
CA LYS A 133 5.11 -23.95 8.45
C LYS A 133 4.81 -22.71 9.28
N PHE A 134 4.45 -22.86 10.54
CA PHE A 134 4.18 -21.71 11.40
C PHE A 134 5.43 -20.84 11.59
N SER A 135 6.58 -21.48 11.85
CA SER A 135 7.86 -20.78 11.97
C SER A 135 8.26 -20.08 10.66
N LEU A 136 8.09 -20.78 9.53
CA LEU A 136 8.35 -20.21 8.21
C LEU A 136 7.43 -19.03 7.92
N GLY A 137 6.13 -19.17 8.16
CA GLY A 137 5.14 -18.13 7.93
C GLY A 137 5.40 -16.86 8.75
N LEU A 138 5.72 -17.02 10.05
CA LEU A 138 6.11 -15.90 10.91
C LEU A 138 7.39 -15.20 10.41
N TYR A 139 8.41 -15.99 10.05
CA TYR A 139 9.67 -15.44 9.52
C TYR A 139 9.45 -14.67 8.22
N THR A 140 8.71 -15.26 7.28
CA THR A 140 8.46 -14.66 5.95
C THR A 140 7.61 -13.38 6.09
N GLN A 141 6.53 -13.42 6.87
CA GLN A 141 5.66 -12.24 7.07
C GLN A 141 6.41 -11.10 7.75
N LYS A 142 7.10 -11.36 8.90
CA LYS A 142 7.87 -10.32 9.59
C LYS A 142 9.00 -9.75 8.73
N THR A 143 9.60 -10.58 7.88
CA THR A 143 10.61 -10.09 6.93
C THR A 143 9.95 -9.23 5.86
N GLY A 144 8.78 -9.62 5.33
CA GLY A 144 7.99 -8.83 4.39
C GLY A 144 7.62 -7.46 4.94
N GLU A 145 7.11 -7.40 6.17
CA GLU A 145 6.80 -6.16 6.88
C GLU A 145 8.04 -5.25 7.03
N ARG A 146 9.18 -5.82 7.42
CA ARG A 146 10.44 -5.07 7.59
C ARG A 146 10.98 -4.48 6.30
N VAL A 147 10.81 -5.17 5.17
CA VAL A 147 11.30 -4.73 3.85
C VAL A 147 10.19 -4.17 2.96
N ASN A 148 8.99 -3.93 3.50
CA ASN A 148 7.82 -3.41 2.79
C ASN A 148 7.55 -4.18 1.47
N SER A 149 7.46 -5.52 1.57
CA SER A 149 7.19 -6.41 0.43
C SER A 149 5.84 -7.09 0.58
N ASP A 150 4.84 -6.62 -0.17
CA ASP A 150 3.48 -7.16 -0.14
C ASP A 150 3.43 -8.63 -0.58
N SER A 151 4.31 -9.05 -1.50
CA SER A 151 4.41 -10.43 -1.96
C SER A 151 4.94 -11.38 -0.87
N LEU A 152 5.95 -10.93 -0.06
CA LEU A 152 6.41 -11.72 1.08
C LEU A 152 5.36 -11.76 2.20
N ILE A 153 4.66 -10.65 2.45
CA ILE A 153 3.57 -10.60 3.43
C ILE A 153 2.49 -11.61 3.03
N ALA A 154 2.04 -11.59 1.78
CA ALA A 154 1.05 -12.54 1.28
C ALA A 154 1.51 -13.99 1.43
N SER A 155 2.74 -14.33 1.00
CA SER A 155 3.28 -15.69 1.15
C SER A 155 3.44 -16.12 2.62
N GLY A 156 3.81 -15.20 3.51
CA GLY A 156 3.92 -15.47 4.94
C GLY A 156 2.56 -15.71 5.61
N VAL A 157 1.54 -14.96 5.19
CA VAL A 157 0.15 -15.13 5.61
C VAL A 157 -0.37 -16.51 5.19
N ASP A 158 -0.18 -16.88 3.93
CA ASP A 158 -0.56 -18.18 3.38
C ASP A 158 0.03 -19.34 4.21
N ALA A 159 1.35 -19.35 4.41
CA ALA A 159 2.04 -20.36 5.21
C ALA A 159 1.52 -20.44 6.68
N LYS A 160 1.14 -19.31 7.28
CA LYS A 160 0.55 -19.30 8.64
C LYS A 160 -0.85 -19.91 8.66
N TYR A 161 -1.71 -19.58 7.70
CA TYR A 161 -3.05 -20.14 7.62
C TYR A 161 -3.02 -21.64 7.34
N ASP A 162 -2.11 -22.11 6.49
CA ASP A 162 -1.86 -23.53 6.30
C ASP A 162 -1.45 -24.25 7.60
N ALA A 163 -0.58 -23.63 8.38
CA ALA A 163 -0.20 -24.14 9.69
C ALA A 163 -1.41 -24.19 10.66
N LEU A 164 -2.28 -23.16 10.63
CA LEU A 164 -3.50 -23.12 11.44
C LEU A 164 -4.51 -24.19 11.02
N VAL A 165 -4.72 -24.42 9.73
CA VAL A 165 -5.56 -25.51 9.23
C VAL A 165 -5.01 -26.85 9.69
N SER A 166 -3.71 -27.09 9.54
CA SER A 166 -3.04 -28.32 9.98
C SER A 166 -3.10 -28.51 11.51
N LEU A 167 -2.96 -27.42 12.29
CA LEU A 167 -3.12 -27.44 13.75
C LEU A 167 -4.55 -27.77 14.14
N ALA A 168 -5.54 -27.17 13.49
CA ALA A 168 -6.95 -27.47 13.73
C ALA A 168 -7.27 -28.95 13.45
N THR A 169 -6.71 -29.48 12.36
CA THR A 169 -6.82 -30.90 12.02
C THR A 169 -6.20 -31.78 13.11
N LEU A 170 -5.01 -31.42 13.62
CA LEU A 170 -4.35 -32.15 14.70
C LEU A 170 -5.18 -32.14 16.00
N VAL A 171 -5.68 -30.98 16.40
CA VAL A 171 -6.54 -30.83 17.61
C VAL A 171 -7.85 -31.60 17.41
N ALA A 172 -8.50 -31.48 16.26
CA ALA A 172 -9.72 -32.24 15.96
C ALA A 172 -9.50 -33.73 15.96
N ALA A 173 -8.36 -34.22 15.47
CA ALA A 173 -7.98 -35.62 15.49
C ALA A 173 -7.81 -36.14 16.95
N LEU A 174 -7.13 -35.35 17.78
CA LEU A 174 -6.98 -35.72 19.21
C LEU A 174 -8.35 -35.74 19.96
N ILE A 175 -9.22 -34.77 19.70
CA ILE A 175 -10.57 -34.73 20.27
C ILE A 175 -11.40 -35.92 19.78
N SER A 176 -11.28 -36.26 18.49
CA SER A 176 -11.99 -37.42 17.91
C SER A 176 -11.54 -38.74 18.54
N LEU A 177 -10.22 -38.89 18.78
CA LEU A 177 -9.68 -40.11 19.46
C LEU A 177 -10.12 -40.24 20.91
N ILE A 178 -10.27 -39.12 21.64
CA ILE A 178 -10.60 -39.14 23.08
C ILE A 178 -12.13 -39.15 23.28
N PHE A 179 -12.87 -38.37 22.55
CA PHE A 179 -14.29 -38.09 22.78
C PHE A 179 -15.24 -38.61 21.68
N GLY A 180 -14.70 -39.13 20.56
CA GLY A 180 -15.50 -39.56 19.40
C GLY A 180 -16.18 -38.41 18.62
N LEU A 181 -15.79 -37.13 18.86
CA LEU A 181 -16.39 -35.99 18.25
C LEU A 181 -15.57 -35.49 17.01
N SER A 182 -16.21 -35.32 15.88
CA SER A 182 -15.56 -34.80 14.68
C SER A 182 -15.76 -33.28 14.56
N LEU A 183 -14.74 -32.50 14.96
CA LEU A 183 -14.76 -31.02 14.90
C LEU A 183 -13.95 -30.44 13.74
N GLU A 184 -13.22 -31.28 12.98
CA GLU A 184 -12.30 -30.87 11.92
C GLU A 184 -12.98 -29.93 10.89
N ALA A 185 -14.18 -30.30 10.43
CA ALA A 185 -14.90 -29.57 9.42
C ALA A 185 -15.36 -28.17 9.89
N TYR A 186 -15.75 -28.04 11.16
CA TYR A 186 -16.16 -26.74 11.72
C TYR A 186 -14.97 -25.80 11.89
N LEU A 187 -13.84 -26.29 12.40
CA LEU A 187 -12.61 -25.52 12.53
C LEU A 187 -12.08 -25.12 11.14
N GLY A 188 -12.10 -26.06 10.19
CA GLY A 188 -11.73 -25.77 8.79
C GLY A 188 -12.57 -24.66 8.17
N ALA A 189 -13.88 -24.65 8.37
CA ALA A 189 -14.78 -23.62 7.85
C ALA A 189 -14.47 -22.23 8.47
N ILE A 190 -14.22 -22.16 9.77
CA ILE A 190 -13.86 -20.91 10.46
C ILE A 190 -12.54 -20.36 9.90
N ILE A 191 -11.51 -21.20 9.83
CA ILE A 191 -10.17 -20.79 9.38
C ILE A 191 -10.20 -20.37 7.90
N SER A 192 -10.91 -21.13 7.05
CA SER A 192 -11.06 -20.78 5.64
C SER A 192 -11.78 -19.44 5.45
N THR A 193 -12.77 -19.11 6.30
CA THR A 193 -13.45 -17.82 6.26
C THR A 193 -12.49 -16.67 6.65
N LEU A 194 -11.66 -16.87 7.67
CA LEU A 194 -10.63 -15.90 8.05
C LEU A 194 -9.58 -15.73 6.96
N LEU A 195 -9.16 -16.82 6.32
CA LEU A 195 -8.21 -16.78 5.22
C LEU A 195 -8.76 -15.98 4.01
N ILE A 196 -10.01 -16.20 3.64
CA ILE A 196 -10.70 -15.45 2.58
C ILE A 196 -10.73 -13.97 2.92
N LYS A 197 -11.09 -13.61 4.16
CA LYS A 197 -11.09 -12.21 4.62
C LYS A 197 -9.70 -11.58 4.48
N THR A 198 -8.66 -12.24 4.98
CA THR A 198 -7.28 -11.72 4.93
C THR A 198 -6.78 -11.60 3.48
N ALA A 199 -7.06 -12.58 2.61
CA ALA A 199 -6.72 -12.50 1.20
C ALA A 199 -7.42 -11.32 0.50
N TYR A 200 -8.68 -11.07 0.82
CA TYR A 200 -9.42 -9.91 0.33
C TYR A 200 -8.80 -8.58 0.81
N GLU A 201 -8.39 -8.48 2.08
CA GLU A 201 -7.72 -7.30 2.63
C GLU A 201 -6.39 -7.03 1.90
N ILE A 202 -5.54 -8.06 1.71
CA ILE A 202 -4.29 -7.94 0.95
C ILE A 202 -4.57 -7.46 -0.49
N LEU A 203 -5.56 -8.05 -1.14
CA LEU A 203 -5.94 -7.69 -2.51
C LEU A 203 -6.40 -6.24 -2.60
N ARG A 204 -7.31 -5.83 -1.71
CA ARG A 204 -7.85 -4.46 -1.63
C ARG A 204 -6.73 -3.44 -1.41
N ASP A 205 -5.86 -3.70 -0.44
CA ASP A 205 -4.81 -2.76 -0.05
C ASP A 205 -3.74 -2.63 -1.15
N THR A 206 -3.38 -3.75 -1.80
CA THR A 206 -2.44 -3.74 -2.93
C THR A 206 -3.04 -3.05 -4.17
N ILE A 207 -4.32 -3.27 -4.46
CA ILE A 207 -5.02 -2.53 -5.54
C ILE A 207 -5.10 -1.05 -5.20
N SER A 208 -5.38 -0.68 -3.95
CA SER A 208 -5.41 0.73 -3.50
C SER A 208 -4.08 1.43 -3.76
N LYS A 209 -2.93 0.78 -3.50
CA LYS A 209 -1.60 1.30 -3.84
C LYS A 209 -1.43 1.53 -5.34
N LEU A 210 -1.92 0.61 -6.18
CA LEU A 210 -1.87 0.77 -7.65
C LEU A 210 -2.74 1.93 -8.15
N LEU A 211 -3.89 2.15 -7.52
CA LEU A 211 -4.82 3.25 -7.85
C LEU A 211 -4.31 4.61 -7.34
N GLY A 212 -3.37 4.64 -6.42
CA GLY A 212 -2.84 5.85 -5.81
C GLY A 212 -3.47 6.10 -4.44
N SER A 213 -3.07 5.33 -3.44
CA SER A 213 -3.47 5.59 -2.06
C SER A 213 -2.78 6.83 -1.53
N ARG A 214 -3.49 7.54 -0.64
CA ARG A 214 -2.95 8.68 0.09
C ARG A 214 -1.75 8.26 0.93
N PRO A 215 -0.66 9.05 0.98
CA PRO A 215 0.45 8.80 1.90
C PRO A 215 -0.01 8.95 3.35
N SER A 216 0.82 8.49 4.29
CA SER A 216 0.52 8.70 5.71
C SER A 216 0.63 10.19 6.07
N LEU A 217 -0.24 10.65 6.96
CA LEU A 217 -0.19 12.04 7.48
C LEU A 217 1.17 12.38 8.10
N GLU A 218 1.82 11.40 8.72
CA GLU A 218 3.15 11.57 9.31
C GLU A 218 4.19 11.91 8.24
N LEU A 219 4.26 11.13 7.16
CA LEU A 219 5.16 11.38 6.03
C LEU A 219 4.87 12.73 5.36
N THR A 220 3.59 13.05 5.14
CA THR A 220 3.15 14.32 4.58
C THR A 220 3.64 15.50 5.40
N ASN A 221 3.41 15.47 6.73
CA ASN A 221 3.81 16.54 7.63
C ASN A 221 5.33 16.68 7.69
N GLU A 222 6.07 15.58 7.77
CA GLU A 222 7.54 15.63 7.77
C GLU A 222 8.12 16.26 6.48
N ILE A 223 7.51 16.01 5.33
CA ILE A 223 7.93 16.63 4.06
C ILE A 223 7.59 18.12 4.06
N TYR A 224 6.39 18.49 4.49
CA TYR A 224 6.03 19.91 4.62
C TYR A 224 6.96 20.65 5.58
N ASP A 225 7.36 20.03 6.69
CA ASP A 225 8.30 20.64 7.64
C ASP A 225 9.69 20.87 7.01
N VAL A 226 10.16 19.89 6.24
CA VAL A 226 11.43 20.05 5.48
C VAL A 226 11.31 21.18 4.46
N VAL A 227 10.23 21.24 3.69
CA VAL A 227 10.03 22.24 2.63
C VAL A 227 9.89 23.65 3.24
N ARG A 228 9.07 23.79 4.30
CA ARG A 228 8.86 25.07 5.00
C ARG A 228 10.11 25.56 5.75
N GLY A 229 11.04 24.67 6.08
CA GLY A 229 12.30 25.02 6.73
C GLY A 229 13.31 25.77 5.84
N PHE A 230 13.06 25.90 4.53
CA PHE A 230 13.94 26.65 3.64
C PHE A 230 13.68 28.16 3.70
N GLU A 231 14.75 28.93 3.84
CA GLU A 231 14.70 30.38 3.72
C GLU A 231 14.14 30.79 2.35
N GLY A 232 13.16 31.67 2.35
CA GLY A 232 12.43 32.13 1.15
C GLY A 232 11.14 31.36 0.88
N VAL A 233 10.84 30.26 1.58
CA VAL A 233 9.55 29.58 1.54
C VAL A 233 8.62 30.19 2.58
N ILE A 234 7.50 30.74 2.14
CA ILE A 234 6.47 31.33 3.02
C ILE A 234 5.40 30.30 3.36
N GLY A 235 5.08 29.40 2.43
CA GLY A 235 4.12 28.32 2.60
C GLY A 235 4.45 27.15 1.70
N ALA A 236 3.89 25.97 1.99
CA ALA A 236 3.98 24.77 1.15
C ALA A 236 2.61 24.11 1.10
N TYR A 237 2.18 23.75 -0.11
CA TYR A 237 0.82 23.31 -0.45
C TYR A 237 0.87 22.20 -1.53
N ASP A 238 -0.25 21.55 -1.78
CA ASP A 238 -0.52 20.67 -2.92
C ASP A 238 0.52 19.56 -3.07
N LEU A 239 0.87 18.94 -1.96
CA LEU A 239 1.80 17.81 -1.98
C LEU A 239 1.08 16.59 -2.58
N MET A 240 1.53 16.16 -3.75
CA MET A 240 1.02 14.97 -4.43
C MET A 240 2.10 13.93 -4.59
N PHE A 241 1.68 12.64 -4.56
CA PHE A 241 2.57 11.51 -4.78
C PHE A 241 2.01 10.53 -5.77
N HIS A 242 2.91 9.95 -6.56
CA HIS A 242 2.66 8.85 -7.46
C HIS A 242 3.58 7.69 -7.07
N ASP A 243 2.96 6.58 -6.65
CA ASP A 243 3.68 5.37 -6.28
C ASP A 243 3.99 4.53 -7.54
N TYR A 244 5.28 4.30 -7.80
CA TYR A 244 5.77 3.45 -8.87
C TYR A 244 6.43 2.16 -8.36
N GLY A 245 6.19 1.80 -7.11
CA GLY A 245 6.70 0.60 -6.46
C GLY A 245 7.25 0.91 -5.07
N PRO A 246 7.54 -0.10 -4.25
CA PRO A 246 7.90 0.06 -2.83
C PRO A 246 9.06 0.99 -2.54
N ASP A 247 9.97 1.16 -3.52
CA ASP A 247 11.18 1.99 -3.37
C ASP A 247 11.17 3.22 -4.29
N LYS A 248 10.05 3.53 -4.96
CA LYS A 248 10.00 4.62 -5.92
C LYS A 248 8.72 5.43 -5.84
N MET A 249 8.80 6.55 -5.17
CA MET A 249 7.79 7.60 -5.17
C MET A 249 8.26 8.80 -5.97
N VAL A 250 7.36 9.36 -6.77
CA VAL A 250 7.53 10.62 -7.50
C VAL A 250 6.42 11.56 -7.04
N GLY A 251 6.73 12.82 -6.81
CA GLY A 251 5.74 13.76 -6.33
C GLY A 251 5.98 15.19 -6.79
N SER A 252 5.03 16.04 -6.48
CA SER A 252 5.10 17.49 -6.66
C SER A 252 4.65 18.20 -5.40
N VAL A 253 5.13 19.42 -5.23
CA VAL A 253 4.72 20.32 -4.14
C VAL A 253 4.68 21.75 -4.68
N HIS A 254 3.75 22.57 -4.20
CA HIS A 254 3.79 24.00 -4.45
C HIS A 254 4.37 24.73 -3.24
N ILE A 255 5.21 25.72 -3.50
CA ILE A 255 5.74 26.63 -2.48
C ILE A 255 5.29 28.05 -2.75
N GLU A 256 5.01 28.79 -1.70
CA GLU A 256 4.71 30.21 -1.74
C GLU A 256 6.00 30.99 -1.47
N VAL A 257 6.35 31.90 -2.39
CA VAL A 257 7.54 32.75 -2.32
C VAL A 257 7.17 34.20 -2.55
N ALA A 258 8.01 35.15 -2.10
CA ALA A 258 7.78 36.57 -2.34
C ALA A 258 7.71 36.89 -3.85
N SER A 259 6.80 37.78 -4.25
CA SER A 259 6.54 38.10 -5.65
C SER A 259 7.72 38.80 -6.38
N ASP A 260 8.68 39.31 -5.64
CA ASP A 260 9.91 39.91 -6.12
C ASP A 260 11.08 38.92 -6.24
N THR A 261 10.87 37.64 -5.91
CA THR A 261 11.87 36.58 -6.03
C THR A 261 12.21 36.34 -7.50
N THR A 262 13.47 36.41 -7.83
CA THR A 262 13.94 36.25 -9.22
C THR A 262 13.90 34.78 -9.66
N ALA A 263 13.81 34.53 -10.98
CA ALA A 263 13.83 33.18 -11.54
C ALA A 263 15.10 32.38 -11.15
N ALA A 264 16.24 33.05 -11.02
CA ALA A 264 17.49 32.41 -10.60
C ALA A 264 17.44 31.95 -9.13
N GLN A 265 16.83 32.76 -8.27
CA GLN A 265 16.63 32.39 -6.86
C GLN A 265 15.63 31.24 -6.73
N ILE A 266 14.56 31.25 -7.52
CA ILE A 266 13.57 30.17 -7.55
C ILE A 266 14.23 28.85 -8.02
N ASP A 267 15.02 28.85 -9.11
CA ASP A 267 15.73 27.66 -9.60
C ASP A 267 16.68 27.09 -8.53
N ALA A 268 17.43 27.95 -7.86
CA ALA A 268 18.34 27.53 -6.80
C ALA A 268 17.57 26.95 -5.58
N LEU A 269 16.45 27.57 -5.19
CA LEU A 269 15.63 27.12 -4.08
C LEU A 269 14.95 25.79 -4.37
N THR A 270 14.32 25.63 -5.53
CA THR A 270 13.63 24.39 -5.92
C THR A 270 14.59 23.20 -5.99
N ARG A 271 15.80 23.36 -6.53
CA ARG A 271 16.84 22.32 -6.54
C ARG A 271 17.28 21.93 -5.13
N ARG A 272 17.41 22.89 -4.23
CA ARG A 272 17.75 22.60 -2.81
C ARG A 272 16.66 21.78 -2.13
N ILE A 273 15.39 22.15 -2.33
CA ILE A 273 14.23 21.42 -1.80
C ILE A 273 14.18 19.99 -2.36
N GLN A 274 14.28 19.84 -3.69
CA GLN A 274 14.30 18.52 -4.35
C GLN A 274 15.38 17.61 -3.79
N ASN A 275 16.61 18.13 -3.64
CA ASN A 275 17.73 17.38 -3.10
C ASN A 275 17.54 16.99 -1.62
N ALA A 276 16.99 17.89 -0.80
CA ALA A 276 16.74 17.61 0.62
C ALA A 276 15.66 16.56 0.82
N VAL A 277 14.55 16.64 0.07
CA VAL A 277 13.47 15.65 0.13
C VAL A 277 13.98 14.30 -0.37
N PHE A 278 14.74 14.28 -1.47
CA PHE A 278 15.33 13.03 -1.96
C PHE A 278 16.32 12.42 -0.94
N ALA A 279 17.19 13.22 -0.36
CA ALA A 279 18.18 12.73 0.61
C ALA A 279 17.55 12.15 1.89
N LYS A 280 16.45 12.75 2.37
CA LYS A 280 15.80 12.33 3.62
C LYS A 280 14.79 11.19 3.40
N PHE A 281 14.00 11.24 2.32
CA PHE A 281 12.84 10.36 2.13
C PHE A 281 12.96 9.40 0.93
N ASN A 282 14.00 9.55 0.10
CA ASN A 282 14.13 8.84 -1.18
C ASN A 282 12.94 9.09 -2.14
N ILE A 283 12.30 10.26 -2.06
CA ILE A 283 11.19 10.70 -2.89
C ILE A 283 11.70 11.69 -3.91
N ILE A 284 11.35 11.49 -5.19
CA ILE A 284 11.71 12.39 -6.28
C ILE A 284 10.62 13.43 -6.39
N LEU A 285 10.89 14.69 -6.05
CA LEU A 285 10.02 15.80 -6.44
C LEU A 285 10.38 16.19 -7.88
N ASP A 286 9.55 15.81 -8.84
CA ASP A 286 9.73 16.17 -10.25
C ASP A 286 9.38 17.64 -10.50
N THR A 287 8.44 18.17 -9.73
CA THR A 287 7.99 19.57 -9.83
C THR A 287 7.91 20.21 -8.45
N VAL A 288 8.47 21.40 -8.33
CA VAL A 288 8.19 22.35 -7.27
C VAL A 288 7.51 23.54 -7.91
N GLY A 289 6.18 23.58 -7.80
CA GLY A 289 5.36 24.67 -8.32
C GLY A 289 5.51 25.94 -7.47
N ILE A 290 5.21 27.09 -8.03
CA ILE A 290 5.44 28.38 -7.37
C ILE A 290 4.14 29.19 -7.31
N TYR A 291 3.78 29.58 -6.09
CA TYR A 291 2.79 30.62 -5.82
C TYR A 291 3.51 31.92 -5.46
N ALA A 292 3.16 33.00 -6.14
CA ALA A 292 3.68 34.29 -5.80
C ALA A 292 2.93 34.88 -4.61
N PHE A 293 3.67 35.43 -3.64
CA PHE A 293 3.12 36.07 -2.45
C PHE A 293 3.28 37.59 -2.53
N ASN A 294 2.17 38.33 -2.51
CA ASN A 294 2.19 39.79 -2.49
C ASN A 294 1.33 40.41 -1.37
N ARG A 295 0.95 39.64 -0.36
CA ARG A 295 0.14 40.12 0.80
C ARG A 295 0.88 41.05 1.74
N ASN A 296 2.14 41.42 1.44
CA ASN A 296 2.83 42.53 2.08
C ASN A 296 2.24 43.88 1.64
N ASP A 297 1.60 43.97 0.48
CA ASP A 297 0.78 45.08 0.08
C ASP A 297 -0.50 45.15 0.95
N PRO A 298 -0.79 46.25 1.64
CA PRO A 298 -1.97 46.36 2.50
C PRO A 298 -3.29 46.11 1.78
N ARG A 299 -3.37 46.46 0.49
CA ARG A 299 -4.58 46.25 -0.32
C ARG A 299 -4.77 44.77 -0.64
N ALA A 300 -3.70 44.08 -1.01
CA ALA A 300 -3.73 42.67 -1.26
C ALA A 300 -4.08 41.87 0.01
N ALA A 301 -3.54 42.27 1.16
CA ALA A 301 -3.85 41.69 2.47
C ALA A 301 -5.33 41.86 2.85
N GLU A 302 -5.89 43.06 2.67
CA GLU A 302 -7.31 43.35 2.94
C GLU A 302 -8.24 42.47 2.09
N ILE A 303 -7.97 42.38 0.79
CA ILE A 303 -8.77 41.57 -0.15
C ILE A 303 -8.65 40.10 0.19
N TYR A 304 -7.45 39.62 0.51
CA TYR A 304 -7.23 38.22 0.90
C TYR A 304 -8.06 37.85 2.12
N GLU A 305 -7.98 38.63 3.22
CA GLU A 305 -8.73 38.33 4.45
C GLU A 305 -10.24 38.37 4.21
N HIS A 306 -10.73 39.28 3.38
CA HIS A 306 -12.14 39.30 3.02
C HIS A 306 -12.57 38.08 2.19
N ILE A 307 -11.78 37.67 1.19
CA ILE A 307 -12.04 36.47 0.41
C ILE A 307 -11.98 35.21 1.29
N LYS A 308 -11.00 35.15 2.20
CA LYS A 308 -10.85 34.08 3.15
C LYS A 308 -12.09 33.92 4.03
N GLN A 309 -12.60 35.02 4.60
CA GLN A 309 -13.82 34.99 5.39
C GLN A 309 -15.03 34.50 4.58
N MET A 310 -15.18 34.96 3.32
CA MET A 310 -16.24 34.51 2.44
C MET A 310 -16.15 33.01 2.14
N ALA A 311 -14.97 32.51 1.80
CA ALA A 311 -14.77 31.12 1.45
C ALA A 311 -14.99 30.18 2.65
N PHE A 312 -14.45 30.53 3.83
CA PHE A 312 -14.66 29.75 5.05
C PHE A 312 -16.07 29.86 5.64
N SER A 313 -16.93 30.75 5.10
CA SER A 313 -18.37 30.74 5.44
C SER A 313 -19.13 29.57 4.82
N HIS A 314 -18.54 28.90 3.84
CA HIS A 314 -19.07 27.70 3.24
C HIS A 314 -18.56 26.45 3.97
N GLU A 315 -19.47 25.59 4.39
CA GLU A 315 -19.13 24.29 4.92
C GLU A 315 -18.32 23.48 3.90
N PHE A 316 -17.38 22.68 4.33
CA PHE A 316 -16.47 21.88 3.50
C PHE A 316 -15.39 22.66 2.71
N VAL A 317 -15.24 23.96 2.89
CA VAL A 317 -14.04 24.68 2.43
C VAL A 317 -12.98 24.60 3.52
N SER A 318 -11.88 23.89 3.23
CA SER A 318 -10.82 23.61 4.22
C SER A 318 -9.63 24.55 4.10
N GLN A 319 -9.32 25.05 2.91
CA GLN A 319 -8.14 25.88 2.67
C GLN A 319 -8.31 26.83 1.48
N ILE A 320 -7.57 27.94 1.53
CA ILE A 320 -7.30 28.83 0.40
C ILE A 320 -5.78 29.05 0.33
N HIS A 321 -5.22 28.98 -0.88
CA HIS A 321 -3.81 29.24 -1.12
C HIS A 321 -3.58 29.83 -2.52
N GLY A 322 -2.33 30.16 -2.86
CA GLY A 322 -2.00 30.71 -4.17
C GLY A 322 -2.64 32.07 -4.46
N PHE A 323 -3.01 32.82 -3.38
CA PHE A 323 -3.63 34.13 -3.58
C PHE A 323 -2.63 35.15 -4.15
N TYR A 324 -3.03 35.78 -5.25
CA TYR A 324 -2.29 36.86 -5.88
C TYR A 324 -3.22 37.95 -6.41
N LEU A 325 -2.93 39.19 -6.07
CA LEU A 325 -3.61 40.39 -6.57
C LEU A 325 -2.74 41.08 -7.61
N ASP A 326 -3.26 41.27 -8.83
CA ASP A 326 -2.66 42.10 -9.88
C ASP A 326 -3.55 43.35 -10.09
N GLU A 327 -3.16 44.44 -9.45
CA GLU A 327 -3.93 45.69 -9.53
C GLU A 327 -3.87 46.33 -10.92
N GLU A 328 -2.78 46.18 -11.67
CA GLU A 328 -2.63 46.74 -13.03
C GLU A 328 -3.62 46.05 -13.99
N LYS A 329 -3.71 44.71 -13.89
CA LYS A 329 -4.64 43.95 -14.74
C LYS A 329 -6.02 43.81 -14.11
N ARG A 330 -6.20 44.29 -12.87
CA ARG A 330 -7.42 44.10 -12.08
C ARG A 330 -7.81 42.62 -12.03
N SER A 331 -6.89 41.76 -11.65
CA SER A 331 -7.15 40.34 -11.52
C SER A 331 -6.82 39.83 -10.12
N ILE A 332 -7.63 38.87 -9.67
CA ILE A 332 -7.43 38.14 -8.40
C ILE A 332 -7.39 36.68 -8.76
N SER A 333 -6.31 36.00 -8.36
CA SER A 333 -6.18 34.55 -8.49
C SER A 333 -6.03 33.89 -7.13
N PHE A 334 -6.61 32.73 -6.94
CA PHE A 334 -6.41 31.86 -5.78
C PHE A 334 -7.03 30.49 -6.00
N ASP A 335 -6.60 29.53 -5.21
CA ASP A 335 -7.09 28.18 -5.22
C ASP A 335 -7.89 27.89 -3.95
N VAL A 336 -8.97 27.10 -4.10
CA VAL A 336 -9.90 26.75 -3.03
C VAL A 336 -9.93 25.22 -2.88
N ILE A 337 -9.59 24.71 -1.71
CA ILE A 337 -9.77 23.30 -1.40
C ILE A 337 -11.16 23.09 -0.82
N VAL A 338 -11.90 22.20 -1.51
CA VAL A 338 -13.18 21.68 -1.03
C VAL A 338 -12.98 20.24 -0.59
N ASP A 339 -13.34 19.94 0.66
CA ASP A 339 -13.21 18.62 1.26
C ASP A 339 -13.98 17.56 0.45
N PHE A 340 -13.41 16.35 0.34
CA PHE A 340 -14.05 15.19 -0.30
C PHE A 340 -15.34 14.73 0.42
N ALA A 341 -15.54 15.12 1.68
CA ALA A 341 -16.77 14.86 2.41
C ALA A 341 -17.95 15.72 1.94
N ALA A 342 -17.71 16.75 1.10
CA ALA A 342 -18.78 17.58 0.56
C ALA A 342 -19.73 16.74 -0.31
N PRO A 343 -21.05 16.81 -0.10
CA PRO A 343 -22.04 16.08 -0.91
C PRO A 343 -21.98 16.43 -2.42
N ASP A 344 -21.63 17.69 -2.73
CA ASP A 344 -21.38 18.19 -4.08
C ASP A 344 -20.26 19.24 -4.01
N MET A 345 -19.03 18.80 -4.25
CA MET A 345 -17.86 19.69 -4.26
C MET A 345 -17.97 20.79 -5.31
N GLU A 346 -18.55 20.49 -6.46
CA GLU A 346 -18.70 21.45 -7.53
C GLU A 346 -19.75 22.53 -7.23
N ALA A 347 -20.83 22.16 -6.54
CA ALA A 347 -21.83 23.13 -6.08
C ALA A 347 -21.25 24.06 -5.01
N THR A 348 -20.49 23.52 -4.04
CA THR A 348 -19.79 24.30 -3.00
C THR A 348 -18.81 25.28 -3.64
N PHE A 349 -17.96 24.80 -4.56
CA PHE A 349 -17.00 25.65 -5.27
C PHE A 349 -17.70 26.78 -6.06
N ARG A 350 -18.77 26.45 -6.81
CA ARG A 350 -19.54 27.47 -7.55
C ARG A 350 -20.18 28.49 -6.62
N ALA A 351 -20.60 28.12 -5.41
CA ALA A 351 -21.16 29.04 -4.43
C ALA A 351 -20.11 30.04 -3.94
N VAL A 352 -18.89 29.57 -3.64
CA VAL A 352 -17.74 30.46 -3.30
C VAL A 352 -17.45 31.41 -4.46
N CYS A 353 -17.32 30.90 -5.68
CA CYS A 353 -17.04 31.72 -6.87
C CYS A 353 -18.12 32.79 -7.09
N LYS A 354 -19.39 32.46 -6.89
CA LYS A 354 -20.51 33.40 -7.01
C LYS A 354 -20.43 34.51 -5.97
N GLN A 355 -20.13 34.17 -4.74
CA GLN A 355 -20.02 35.14 -3.63
C GLN A 355 -18.85 36.11 -3.86
N VAL A 356 -17.65 35.57 -4.19
CA VAL A 356 -16.48 36.40 -4.48
C VAL A 356 -16.70 37.30 -5.70
N ARG A 357 -17.33 36.78 -6.77
CA ARG A 357 -17.65 37.58 -7.97
C ARG A 357 -18.62 38.73 -7.65
N ALA A 358 -19.57 38.52 -6.77
CA ALA A 358 -20.49 39.57 -6.33
C ALA A 358 -19.78 40.66 -5.51
N ALA A 359 -18.78 40.30 -4.71
CA ALA A 359 -17.98 41.23 -3.89
C ALA A 359 -16.95 42.02 -4.72
N TYR A 360 -16.40 41.39 -5.77
CA TYR A 360 -15.34 41.99 -6.61
C TYR A 360 -15.71 42.03 -8.10
N PRO A 361 -16.80 42.74 -8.49
CA PRO A 361 -17.32 42.73 -9.88
C PRO A 361 -16.36 43.41 -10.89
N ASN A 362 -15.43 44.25 -10.41
CA ASN A 362 -14.47 45.00 -11.24
C ASN A 362 -13.16 44.24 -11.45
N TYR A 363 -13.01 43.02 -10.90
CA TYR A 363 -11.82 42.22 -11.07
C TYR A 363 -12.11 40.98 -11.94
N THR A 364 -11.14 40.59 -12.72
CA THR A 364 -11.09 39.28 -13.37
C THR A 364 -10.71 38.25 -12.34
N LEU A 365 -11.60 37.28 -12.07
CA LEU A 365 -11.35 36.24 -11.08
C LEU A 365 -10.84 34.98 -11.75
N ILE A 366 -9.70 34.49 -11.31
CA ILE A 366 -9.07 33.23 -11.69
C ILE A 366 -9.09 32.35 -10.43
N ILE A 367 -10.17 31.61 -10.27
CA ILE A 367 -10.37 30.76 -9.08
C ILE A 367 -10.31 29.32 -9.53
N THR A 368 -9.39 28.54 -8.95
CA THR A 368 -9.24 27.10 -9.22
C THR A 368 -9.85 26.31 -8.07
N ARG A 369 -10.59 25.26 -8.42
CA ARG A 369 -10.93 24.25 -7.41
C ARG A 369 -9.78 23.29 -7.30
N ASP A 370 -9.24 23.17 -6.14
CA ASP A 370 -8.22 22.18 -5.81
C ASP A 370 -8.74 21.11 -4.86
N SER A 371 -7.97 20.07 -4.67
CA SER A 371 -8.29 18.93 -3.82
C SER A 371 -7.14 18.65 -2.87
N ASP A 372 -7.46 18.36 -1.62
CA ASP A 372 -6.43 17.94 -0.66
C ASP A 372 -6.03 16.48 -0.90
N TYR A 373 -4.90 16.30 -1.60
CA TYR A 373 -4.31 14.98 -1.86
C TYR A 373 -3.43 14.47 -0.72
N SER A 374 -3.08 15.32 0.21
CA SER A 374 -2.12 15.05 1.28
C SER A 374 -2.77 14.80 2.65
N GLY A 375 -3.99 15.22 2.88
CA GLY A 375 -4.78 14.92 4.09
C GLY A 375 -5.03 16.08 4.99
#